data_802a18c562302373382f027a04c43ae0
#
_entry.id   802a18c562302373382f027a04c43ae0
#
_cell.length_a   1.000
_cell.length_b   1.000
_cell.length_c   1.000
_cell.angle_alpha   90.00
_cell.angle_beta   90.00
_cell.angle_gamma   90.00
#
_symmetry.space_group_name_H-M   'P 1'
#
loop_
_entity.id
_entity.type
_entity.pdbx_description
1 polymer ?
#
loop_
_entity_poly.entity_id
_entity_poly.type
_entity_poly.pdbx_seq_one_letter_code
_entity_poly.pdbx_strand_id
1 'polypeptide(L)'
;KFKFRFYWITGICLFGHQISAFTAHTIIKEANRFNAKYLIVSGGGSKNKYVIKLMQETFRGKLSIADHLNLNSDFIESQAFAYLGIRRIKDLPISFPSTTGVKYPVTGGKIN
;
A
#
# COMPACT_ATOMS: atom_id res chain seq x y z
N LYS A 1 0.04 -19.54 17.53
CA LYS A 1 -1.23 -19.25 18.23
C LYS A 1 -1.29 -17.75 18.48
N PHE A 2 -1.99 -17.00 17.64
CA PHE A 2 -2.28 -15.59 17.87
C PHE A 2 -3.40 -15.49 18.89
N LYS A 3 -3.11 -14.99 20.10
CA LYS A 3 -4.12 -14.57 21.06
C LYS A 3 -4.58 -13.17 20.70
N PHE A 4 -5.71 -13.05 20.01
CA PHE A 4 -6.48 -11.80 19.96
C PHE A 4 -7.07 -11.56 21.35
N ARG A 5 -6.52 -10.58 22.07
CA ARG A 5 -7.16 -10.04 23.27
C ARG A 5 -8.12 -8.94 22.83
N PHE A 6 -9.40 -9.26 22.73
CA PHE A 6 -10.45 -8.27 22.58
C PHE A 6 -10.61 -7.51 23.91
N TYR A 7 -10.22 -6.24 23.92
CA TYR A 7 -10.62 -5.33 24.98
C TYR A 7 -11.85 -4.57 24.51
N TRP A 8 -13.00 -4.87 25.09
CA TRP A 8 -14.18 -4.04 25.02
C TRP A 8 -13.96 -2.81 25.90
N ILE A 9 -13.58 -1.70 25.34
CA ILE A 9 -13.57 -0.40 26.00
C ILE A 9 -14.23 0.60 25.06
N THR A 10 -15.38 1.08 25.50
CA THR A 10 -16.22 2.21 25.08
C THR A 10 -15.65 3.21 24.08
N GLY A 11 -16.36 3.41 22.98
CA GLY A 11 -16.35 4.62 22.19
C GLY A 11 -15.83 4.48 20.76
N ILE A 12 -16.44 5.22 19.88
CA ILE A 12 -16.24 5.35 18.43
C ILE A 12 -14.77 5.55 18.02
N CYS A 13 -13.91 5.99 18.92
CA CYS A 13 -12.46 6.19 18.69
C CYS A 13 -11.67 4.89 18.51
N LEU A 14 -12.16 3.76 19.07
CA LEU A 14 -11.47 2.45 19.00
C LEU A 14 -11.60 1.78 17.63
N PHE A 15 -12.70 2.00 16.92
CA PHE A 15 -12.91 1.42 15.59
C PHE A 15 -11.85 1.90 14.59
N GLY A 16 -11.51 3.19 14.62
CA GLY A 16 -10.48 3.76 13.73
C GLY A 16 -9.09 3.16 14.00
N HIS A 17 -8.73 2.93 15.25
CA HIS A 17 -7.45 2.31 15.61
C HIS A 17 -7.41 0.82 15.25
N GLN A 18 -8.51 0.09 15.39
CA GLN A 18 -8.58 -1.33 15.03
C GLN A 18 -8.45 -1.54 13.52
N ILE A 19 -9.15 -0.74 12.71
CA ILE A 19 -9.03 -0.78 11.24
C ILE A 19 -7.61 -0.41 10.82
N SER A 20 -7.04 0.63 11.40
CA SER A 20 -5.67 1.06 11.12
C SER A 20 -4.64 -0.03 11.48
N ALA A 21 -4.79 -0.67 12.64
CA ALA A 21 -3.95 -1.77 13.06
C ALA A 21 -4.09 -2.99 12.14
N PHE A 22 -5.31 -3.35 11.77
CA PHE A 22 -5.57 -4.44 10.84
C PHE A 22 -4.91 -4.19 9.48
N THR A 23 -5.05 -2.98 8.95
CA THR A 23 -4.42 -2.57 7.68
C THR A 23 -2.91 -2.68 7.77
N ALA A 24 -2.28 -2.10 8.80
CA ALA A 24 -0.85 -2.17 9.00
C ALA A 24 -0.35 -3.62 9.09
N HIS A 25 -1.00 -4.45 9.91
CA HIS A 25 -0.62 -5.86 10.07
C HIS A 25 -0.76 -6.66 8.77
N THR A 26 -1.81 -6.42 8.00
CA THR A 26 -2.03 -7.11 6.72
C THR A 26 -0.92 -6.77 5.72
N ILE A 27 -0.60 -5.48 5.56
CA ILE A 27 0.48 -5.03 4.67
C ILE A 27 1.82 -5.63 5.09
N ILE A 28 2.17 -5.55 6.37
CA ILE A 28 3.44 -6.06 6.87
C ILE A 28 3.53 -7.59 6.78
N LYS A 29 2.45 -8.30 7.04
CA LYS A 29 2.39 -9.75 6.87
C LYS A 29 2.77 -10.16 5.45
N GLU A 30 2.17 -9.50 4.46
CA GLU A 30 2.47 -9.80 3.06
C GLU A 30 3.88 -9.34 2.66
N ALA A 31 4.31 -8.15 3.07
CA ALA A 31 5.67 -7.68 2.80
C ALA A 31 6.73 -8.63 3.36
N ASN A 32 6.54 -9.13 4.60
CA ASN A 32 7.43 -10.10 5.22
C ASN A 32 7.36 -11.47 4.52
N ARG A 33 6.18 -11.90 4.05
CA ARG A 33 6.01 -13.14 3.29
C ARG A 33 6.80 -13.13 1.98
N PHE A 34 6.85 -11.98 1.31
CA PHE A 34 7.65 -11.79 0.09
C PHE A 34 9.13 -11.47 0.36
N ASN A 35 9.57 -11.50 1.63
CA ASN A 35 10.92 -11.10 2.04
C ASN A 35 11.33 -9.71 1.51
N ALA A 36 10.38 -8.78 1.48
CA ALA A 36 10.64 -7.41 1.03
C ALA A 36 11.72 -6.78 1.90
N LYS A 37 12.75 -6.22 1.27
CA LYS A 37 13.85 -5.53 1.94
C LYS A 37 13.50 -4.07 2.25
N TYR A 38 12.69 -3.48 1.40
CA TYR A 38 12.29 -2.08 1.47
C TYR A 38 10.77 -1.97 1.28
N LEU A 39 10.16 -1.09 2.06
CA LEU A 39 8.77 -0.72 1.95
C LEU A 39 8.66 0.80 1.92
N ILE A 40 8.07 1.33 0.86
CA ILE A 40 7.81 2.77 0.70
C ILE A 40 6.32 2.98 0.89
N VAL A 41 5.95 3.83 1.83
CA VAL A 41 4.56 4.19 2.13
C VAL A 41 4.25 5.56 1.54
N SER A 42 3.15 5.68 0.80
CA SER A 42 2.68 6.92 0.18
C SER A 42 1.18 7.11 0.36
N GLY A 43 0.67 8.27 -0.05
CA GLY A 43 -0.74 8.61 0.03
C GLY A 43 -1.20 8.94 1.45
N GLY A 44 -2.51 9.06 1.66
CA GLY A 44 -3.11 9.51 2.92
C GLY A 44 -2.72 8.69 4.15
N GLY A 45 -2.49 7.38 3.96
CA GLY A 45 -2.06 6.47 5.04
C GLY A 45 -0.69 6.82 5.64
N SER A 46 0.22 7.42 4.86
CA SER A 46 1.54 7.84 5.33
C SER A 46 1.48 8.95 6.37
N LYS A 47 0.38 9.71 6.41
CA LYS A 47 0.12 10.79 7.38
C LYS A 47 -0.37 10.26 8.74
N ASN A 48 -0.77 8.99 8.81
CA ASN A 48 -1.22 8.36 10.06
C ASN A 48 -0.02 7.84 10.86
N LYS A 49 0.42 8.63 11.84
CA LYS A 49 1.57 8.33 12.70
C LYS A 49 1.45 6.99 13.43
N TYR A 50 0.24 6.58 13.83
CA TYR A 50 0.00 5.32 14.49
C TYR A 50 0.26 4.13 13.55
N VAL A 51 -0.27 4.19 12.33
CA VAL A 51 -0.05 3.17 11.30
C VAL A 51 1.44 3.04 10.98
N ILE A 52 2.11 4.16 10.73
CA ILE A 52 3.54 4.18 10.41
C ILE A 52 4.38 3.59 11.54
N LYS A 53 4.12 3.99 12.79
CA LYS A 53 4.81 3.45 13.96
C LYS A 53 4.63 1.94 14.07
N LEU A 54 3.39 1.44 13.96
CA LEU A 54 3.10 0.02 14.04
C LEU A 54 3.78 -0.78 12.92
N MET A 55 3.80 -0.22 11.71
CA MET A 55 4.51 -0.83 10.57
C MET A 55 6.02 -0.87 10.80
N GLN A 56 6.62 0.20 11.34
CA GLN A 56 8.05 0.25 11.65
C GLN A 56 8.46 -0.77 12.71
N GLU A 57 7.63 -0.99 13.72
CA GLU A 57 7.89 -1.95 14.80
C GLU A 57 7.80 -3.42 14.36
N THR A 58 7.00 -3.70 13.32
CA THR A 58 6.70 -5.08 12.91
C THR A 58 7.34 -5.50 11.59
N PHE A 59 7.78 -4.56 10.76
CA PHE A 59 8.44 -4.85 9.50
C PHE A 59 9.91 -5.24 9.69
N ARG A 60 10.32 -6.33 9.03
CA ARG A 60 11.69 -6.86 9.12
C ARG A 60 12.69 -6.15 8.21
N GLY A 61 12.20 -5.32 7.28
CA GLY A 61 13.02 -4.56 6.34
C GLY A 61 13.13 -3.08 6.70
N LYS A 62 13.52 -2.26 5.74
CA LYS A 62 13.57 -0.79 5.88
C LYS A 62 12.28 -0.17 5.39
N LEU A 63 11.58 0.55 6.27
CA LEU A 63 10.40 1.34 5.93
C LEU A 63 10.78 2.80 5.74
N SER A 64 10.29 3.43 4.67
CA SER A 64 10.44 4.86 4.41
C SER A 64 9.11 5.45 3.94
N ILE A 65 8.88 6.71 4.29
CA ILE A 65 7.77 7.49 3.72
C ILE A 65 8.25 8.10 2.41
N ALA A 66 7.41 8.12 1.38
CA ALA A 66 7.75 8.61 0.05
C ALA A 66 8.29 10.04 0.07
N ASP A 67 7.71 10.91 0.90
CA ASP A 67 8.13 12.30 1.03
C ASP A 67 9.59 12.43 1.51
N HIS A 68 10.09 11.51 2.34
CA HIS A 68 11.49 11.47 2.77
C HIS A 68 12.46 11.06 1.65
N LEU A 69 11.93 10.57 0.54
CA LEU A 69 12.69 10.17 -0.65
C LEU A 69 12.52 11.18 -1.79
N ASN A 70 12.07 12.40 -1.50
CA ASN A 70 11.72 13.43 -2.48
C ASN A 70 10.63 13.01 -3.49
N LEU A 71 9.80 12.02 -3.10
CA LEU A 71 8.62 11.61 -3.83
C LEU A 71 7.41 12.25 -3.17
N ASN A 72 6.69 13.09 -3.88
CA ASN A 72 5.50 13.75 -3.32
C ASN A 72 4.35 12.74 -3.19
N SER A 73 4.04 12.33 -1.95
CA SER A 73 3.01 11.34 -1.62
C SER A 73 1.63 11.69 -2.18
N ASP A 74 1.29 12.97 -2.25
CA ASP A 74 -0.03 13.41 -2.72
C ASP A 74 -0.16 13.28 -4.25
N PHE A 75 0.95 13.21 -5.00
CA PHE A 75 0.95 13.12 -6.46
C PHE A 75 1.36 11.75 -7.02
N ILE A 76 1.83 10.82 -6.20
CA ILE A 76 2.26 9.48 -6.66
C ILE A 76 1.12 8.76 -7.40
N GLU A 77 -0.09 8.81 -6.86
CA GLU A 77 -1.26 8.18 -7.48
C GLU A 77 -1.59 8.83 -8.82
N SER A 78 -1.61 10.16 -8.89
CA SER A 78 -1.85 10.90 -10.13
C SER A 78 -0.78 10.62 -11.19
N GLN A 79 0.48 10.52 -10.79
CA GLN A 79 1.58 10.15 -11.67
C GLN A 79 1.42 8.72 -12.19
N ALA A 80 1.01 7.78 -11.34
CA ALA A 80 0.73 6.41 -11.76
C ALA A 80 -0.39 6.35 -12.79
N PHE A 81 -1.50 7.06 -12.58
CA PHE A 81 -2.59 7.13 -13.55
C PHE A 81 -2.17 7.81 -14.85
N ALA A 82 -1.41 8.89 -14.78
CA ALA A 82 -0.86 9.55 -15.99
C ALA A 82 0.01 8.57 -16.80
N TYR A 83 0.90 7.83 -16.12
CA TYR A 83 1.73 6.80 -16.76
C TYR A 83 0.87 5.70 -17.41
N LEU A 84 -0.13 5.19 -16.73
CA LEU A 84 -1.04 4.18 -17.28
C LEU A 84 -1.83 4.73 -18.48
N GLY A 85 -2.28 5.98 -18.42
CA GLY A 85 -2.94 6.67 -19.53
C GLY A 85 -2.04 6.76 -20.79
N ILE A 86 -0.79 7.15 -20.62
CA ILE A 86 0.18 7.20 -21.72
C ILE A 86 0.42 5.79 -22.29
N ARG A 87 0.55 4.78 -21.45
CA ARG A 87 0.68 3.39 -21.91
C ARG A 87 -0.51 2.96 -22.74
N ARG A 88 -1.73 3.34 -22.31
CA ARG A 88 -2.96 3.02 -23.06
C ARG A 88 -3.00 3.73 -24.43
N ILE A 89 -2.63 5.03 -24.49
CA ILE A 89 -2.56 5.77 -25.75
C ILE A 89 -1.58 5.12 -26.74
N LYS A 90 -0.47 4.57 -26.21
CA LYS A 90 0.55 3.88 -27.01
C LYS A 90 0.25 2.40 -27.25
N ASP A 91 -0.94 1.93 -26.88
CA ASP A 91 -1.37 0.52 -26.94
C ASP A 91 -0.42 -0.46 -26.23
N LEU A 92 0.24 0.00 -25.18
CA LEU A 92 1.14 -0.81 -24.36
C LEU A 92 0.38 -1.50 -23.23
N PRO A 93 0.77 -2.72 -22.84
CA PRO A 93 0.15 -3.41 -21.71
C PRO A 93 0.27 -2.63 -20.42
N ILE A 94 -0.80 -2.62 -19.61
CA ILE A 94 -0.86 -2.02 -18.28
C ILE A 94 -0.96 -3.07 -17.15
N SER A 95 -1.16 -4.32 -17.51
CA SER A 95 -1.29 -5.42 -16.58
C SER A 95 -0.48 -6.63 -17.09
N PHE A 96 0.18 -7.32 -16.17
CA PHE A 96 1.10 -8.40 -16.47
C PHE A 96 0.86 -9.60 -15.53
N PRO A 97 1.23 -10.84 -15.93
CA PRO A 97 1.11 -12.02 -15.08
C PRO A 97 1.77 -11.85 -13.70
N SER A 98 2.91 -11.19 -13.66
CA SER A 98 3.69 -10.94 -12.43
C SER A 98 3.10 -9.88 -11.50
N THR A 99 2.17 -9.04 -11.98
CA THR A 99 1.59 -7.94 -11.19
C THR A 99 0.16 -8.19 -10.76
N THR A 100 -0.68 -8.64 -11.67
CA THR A 100 -2.12 -8.81 -11.44
C THR A 100 -2.62 -10.23 -11.65
N GLY A 101 -1.71 -11.17 -11.99
CA GLY A 101 -2.07 -12.57 -12.23
C GLY A 101 -2.86 -12.82 -13.51
N VAL A 102 -2.90 -11.89 -14.45
CA VAL A 102 -3.51 -12.10 -15.76
C VAL A 102 -2.73 -13.15 -16.55
N LYS A 103 -3.39 -13.90 -17.42
CA LYS A 103 -2.78 -14.99 -18.18
C LYS A 103 -1.67 -14.54 -19.14
N TYR A 104 -1.80 -13.35 -19.72
CA TYR A 104 -0.85 -12.70 -20.62
C TYR A 104 -0.93 -11.18 -20.46
N PRO A 105 0.10 -10.43 -20.90
CA PRO A 105 0.05 -8.97 -20.81
C PRO A 105 -1.16 -8.40 -21.54
N VAL A 106 -1.92 -7.54 -20.87
CA VAL A 106 -3.14 -6.94 -21.42
C VAL A 106 -3.11 -5.43 -21.35
N THR A 107 -3.64 -4.79 -22.37
CA THR A 107 -3.99 -3.37 -22.37
C THR A 107 -5.27 -3.16 -21.57
N GLY A 108 -5.52 -1.96 -21.11
CA GLY A 108 -6.74 -1.62 -20.37
C GLY A 108 -7.25 -0.24 -20.71
N GLY A 109 -8.46 0.05 -20.23
CA GLY A 109 -9.13 1.31 -20.46
C GLY A 109 -9.72 1.44 -21.87
N LYS A 110 -10.67 2.37 -22.02
CA LYS A 110 -11.27 2.77 -23.29
C LYS A 110 -10.92 4.23 -23.56
N ILE A 111 -10.50 4.52 -24.79
CA ILE A 111 -10.35 5.89 -25.29
C ILE A 111 -11.65 6.24 -25.97
N ASN A 112 -12.33 7.26 -25.48
CA ASN A 112 -13.55 7.80 -26.07
C ASN A 112 -13.21 8.97 -26.98
#